data_769c49f4e45bb27f6aac5bb63f1efef5
#
_entry.id   769c49f4e45bb27f6aac5bb63f1efef5
#
_cell.length_a   1.000
_cell.length_b   1.000
_cell.length_c   1.000
_cell.angle_alpha   90.00
_cell.angle_beta   90.00
_cell.angle_gamma   90.00
#
_symmetry.space_group_name_H-M   'P 1'
#
loop_
_entity.id
_entity.type
_entity.pdbx_description
1 polymer ?
#
loop_
_entity_poly.entity_id
_entity_poly.type
_entity_poly.pdbx_seq_one_letter_code
_entity_poly.pdbx_strand_id
1 'polypeptide(L)'
;MYALVENNSITKYFNHPKGFTLGDLQYPKDIFTKWSVSELEAIGIYEVVFDNNNFKNEYYYINTNPSYAFADGVVTATYGTATPKPHADLKIELIKDLKQQVAEILNETDWYITRKNEVSTAIPSAITTHRDAVRTKQASMETAITNASNTPALETLNTYTTTDGVQSRPIGELPRLES
;
A
#
# COMPACT_ATOMS: atom_id res chain seq x y z
N MET A 1 -9.16 -18.43 3.85
CA MET A 1 -9.82 -18.43 5.17
C MET A 1 -11.16 -19.14 5.02
N TYR A 2 -11.57 -19.93 6.03
CA TYR A 2 -12.85 -20.65 6.02
C TYR A 2 -13.64 -20.36 7.28
N ALA A 3 -14.96 -20.56 7.23
CA ALA A 3 -15.86 -20.45 8.35
C ALA A 3 -16.76 -21.70 8.46
N LEU A 4 -17.05 -22.12 9.70
CA LEU A 4 -18.08 -23.11 9.95
C LEU A 4 -19.40 -22.35 10.22
N VAL A 5 -20.42 -22.75 9.49
CA VAL A 5 -21.78 -22.24 9.62
C VAL A 5 -22.71 -23.34 10.11
N GLU A 6 -23.40 -23.10 11.21
CA GLU A 6 -24.38 -23.98 11.79
C GLU A 6 -25.66 -23.18 12.06
N ASN A 7 -26.80 -23.69 11.64
CA ASN A 7 -28.11 -23.00 11.79
C ASN A 7 -28.09 -21.55 11.29
N ASN A 8 -27.57 -21.32 10.08
CA ASN A 8 -27.39 -19.99 9.45
C ASN A 8 -26.54 -18.99 10.26
N SER A 9 -25.73 -19.47 11.17
CA SER A 9 -24.85 -18.63 11.97
C SER A 9 -23.40 -19.11 11.89
N ILE A 10 -22.48 -18.18 11.79
CA ILE A 10 -21.05 -18.50 11.79
C ILE A 10 -20.63 -18.84 13.23
N THR A 11 -20.20 -20.09 13.46
CA THR A 11 -19.84 -20.58 14.79
C THR A 11 -18.32 -20.64 15.00
N LYS A 12 -17.54 -20.74 13.92
CA LYS A 12 -16.08 -20.87 14.02
C LYS A 12 -15.38 -20.34 12.77
N TYR A 13 -14.17 -19.81 12.96
CA TYR A 13 -13.28 -19.37 11.87
C TYR A 13 -12.01 -20.22 11.81
N PHE A 14 -11.53 -20.46 10.58
CA PHE A 14 -10.28 -21.13 10.27
C PHE A 14 -9.40 -20.20 9.41
N ASN A 15 -8.50 -19.48 10.06
CA ASN A 15 -7.57 -18.60 9.35
C ASN A 15 -6.59 -19.37 8.45
N HIS A 16 -6.34 -20.63 8.81
CA HIS A 16 -5.53 -21.58 8.04
C HIS A 16 -6.10 -22.98 8.22
N PRO A 17 -5.86 -23.91 7.26
CA PRO A 17 -6.26 -25.31 7.36
C PRO A 17 -5.75 -25.98 8.66
N LYS A 18 -6.65 -26.47 9.46
CA LYS A 18 -6.36 -27.26 10.69
C LYS A 18 -7.44 -28.30 10.92
N GLY A 19 -7.08 -29.41 11.55
CA GLY A 19 -8.06 -30.40 11.98
C GLY A 19 -9.06 -29.83 13.00
N PHE A 20 -10.29 -30.33 12.97
CA PHE A 20 -11.33 -29.93 13.90
C PHE A 20 -12.34 -31.08 14.11
N THR A 21 -13.15 -30.95 15.16
CA THR A 21 -14.25 -31.87 15.47
C THR A 21 -15.57 -31.15 15.22
N LEU A 22 -16.50 -31.83 14.57
CA LEU A 22 -17.89 -31.39 14.37
C LEU A 22 -18.83 -32.50 14.82
N GLY A 23 -19.58 -32.28 15.87
CA GLY A 23 -20.28 -33.34 16.57
C GLY A 23 -19.28 -34.40 17.06
N ASP A 24 -19.53 -35.67 16.74
CA ASP A 24 -18.67 -36.80 17.10
C ASP A 24 -17.60 -37.12 16.04
N LEU A 25 -17.57 -36.39 14.93
CA LEU A 25 -16.68 -36.64 13.80
C LEU A 25 -15.44 -35.76 13.86
N GLN A 26 -14.28 -36.37 13.64
CA GLN A 26 -13.00 -35.68 13.53
C GLN A 26 -12.65 -35.49 12.05
N TYR A 27 -12.40 -34.25 11.65
CA TYR A 27 -11.97 -33.88 10.30
C TYR A 27 -10.50 -33.50 10.29
N PRO A 28 -9.67 -34.16 9.46
CA PRO A 28 -8.26 -33.79 9.32
C PRO A 28 -8.12 -32.47 8.55
N LYS A 29 -6.97 -31.81 8.69
CA LYS A 29 -6.66 -30.56 7.97
C LYS A 29 -6.71 -30.69 6.45
N ASP A 30 -6.49 -31.91 5.95
CA ASP A 30 -6.39 -32.20 4.51
C ASP A 30 -7.70 -32.00 3.74
N ILE A 31 -8.85 -31.95 4.43
CA ILE A 31 -10.13 -31.68 3.76
C ILE A 31 -10.12 -30.33 3.04
N PHE A 32 -9.47 -29.30 3.62
CA PHE A 32 -9.40 -27.97 3.04
C PHE A 32 -8.59 -27.90 1.72
N THR A 33 -7.86 -28.93 1.38
CA THR A 33 -7.04 -29.02 0.16
C THR A 33 -7.45 -30.13 -0.77
N LYS A 34 -8.17 -31.13 -0.27
CA LYS A 34 -8.54 -32.35 -1.03
C LYS A 34 -10.02 -32.36 -1.43
N TRP A 35 -10.87 -31.77 -0.61
CA TRP A 35 -12.30 -31.74 -0.87
C TRP A 35 -12.68 -30.61 -1.81
N SER A 36 -13.69 -30.83 -2.59
CA SER A 36 -14.35 -29.80 -3.40
C SER A 36 -15.10 -28.80 -2.52
N VAL A 37 -15.40 -27.64 -3.07
CA VAL A 37 -16.22 -26.63 -2.40
C VAL A 37 -17.55 -27.23 -1.91
N SER A 38 -18.22 -27.98 -2.76
CA SER A 38 -19.52 -28.62 -2.43
C SER A 38 -19.42 -29.63 -1.28
N GLU A 39 -18.31 -30.37 -1.17
CA GLU A 39 -18.10 -31.31 -0.06
C GLU A 39 -17.86 -30.58 1.25
N LEU A 40 -17.13 -29.46 1.23
CA LEU A 40 -16.93 -28.60 2.40
C LEU A 40 -18.24 -27.95 2.83
N GLU A 41 -19.01 -27.41 1.89
CA GLU A 41 -20.33 -26.80 2.15
C GLU A 41 -21.33 -27.80 2.73
N ALA A 42 -21.29 -29.06 2.30
CA ALA A 42 -22.14 -30.11 2.81
C ALA A 42 -21.97 -30.38 4.31
N ILE A 43 -20.80 -30.03 4.87
CA ILE A 43 -20.54 -30.10 6.32
C ILE A 43 -20.55 -28.71 7.00
N GLY A 44 -21.05 -27.69 6.30
CA GLY A 44 -21.15 -26.33 6.81
C GLY A 44 -19.85 -25.53 6.77
N ILE A 45 -18.83 -25.97 6.04
CA ILE A 45 -17.58 -25.23 5.86
C ILE A 45 -17.65 -24.40 4.58
N TYR A 46 -17.54 -23.08 4.72
CA TYR A 46 -17.59 -22.12 3.62
C TYR A 46 -16.26 -21.37 3.50
N GLU A 47 -15.84 -21.10 2.27
CA GLU A 47 -14.75 -20.17 2.03
C GLU A 47 -15.23 -18.75 2.30
N VAL A 48 -14.39 -17.93 2.95
CA VAL A 48 -14.70 -16.54 3.25
C VAL A 48 -14.30 -15.69 2.05
N VAL A 49 -15.28 -15.02 1.45
CA VAL A 49 -15.09 -14.03 0.39
C VAL A 49 -14.88 -12.66 1.03
N PHE A 50 -13.79 -11.97 0.67
CA PHE A 50 -13.49 -10.64 1.18
C PHE A 50 -14.05 -9.57 0.24
N ASP A 51 -14.95 -8.74 0.76
CA ASP A 51 -15.36 -7.50 0.12
C ASP A 51 -14.41 -6.37 0.53
N ASN A 52 -13.51 -6.02 -0.38
CA ASN A 52 -12.47 -5.02 -0.17
C ASN A 52 -12.89 -3.61 -0.66
N ASN A 53 -14.16 -3.35 -0.99
CA ASN A 53 -14.60 -2.05 -1.52
C ASN A 53 -14.27 -0.88 -0.58
N ASN A 54 -14.32 -1.11 0.73
CA ASN A 54 -13.99 -0.10 1.75
C ASN A 54 -12.55 -0.19 2.26
N PHE A 55 -11.78 -1.20 1.83
CA PHE A 55 -10.38 -1.31 2.22
C PHE A 55 -9.54 -0.26 1.50
N LYS A 56 -8.82 0.56 2.25
CA LYS A 56 -8.01 1.65 1.75
C LYS A 56 -6.53 1.40 2.01
N ASN A 57 -5.68 2.13 1.31
CA ASN A 57 -4.23 2.06 1.47
C ASN A 57 -3.83 2.39 2.92
N GLU A 58 -3.23 1.42 3.61
CA GLU A 58 -2.86 1.52 5.03
C GLU A 58 -1.79 2.57 5.33
N TYR A 59 -1.09 3.07 4.32
CA TYR A 59 -0.21 4.23 4.49
C TYR A 59 -1.02 5.48 4.87
N TYR A 60 -2.17 5.69 4.24
CA TYR A 60 -3.01 6.87 4.41
C TYR A 60 -4.21 6.68 5.35
N TYR A 61 -4.64 5.43 5.59
CA TYR A 61 -5.88 5.15 6.32
C TYR A 61 -5.67 4.11 7.41
N ILE A 62 -6.56 4.14 8.38
CA ILE A 62 -6.77 3.09 9.36
C ILE A 62 -8.01 2.32 8.92
N ASN A 63 -7.82 1.08 8.47
CA ASN A 63 -8.91 0.19 8.11
C ASN A 63 -9.54 -0.41 9.36
N THR A 64 -10.85 -0.68 9.31
CA THR A 64 -11.55 -1.43 10.36
C THR A 64 -11.22 -2.92 10.26
N ASN A 65 -11.44 -3.68 11.32
CA ASN A 65 -11.52 -5.13 11.19
C ASN A 65 -12.77 -5.48 10.37
N PRO A 66 -12.73 -6.52 9.51
CA PRO A 66 -13.90 -6.92 8.76
C PRO A 66 -14.97 -7.50 9.69
N SER A 67 -16.22 -7.23 9.39
CA SER A 67 -17.39 -7.94 9.90
C SER A 67 -17.70 -9.13 8.99
N TYR A 68 -18.23 -10.20 9.56
CA TYR A 68 -18.53 -11.43 8.84
C TYR A 68 -20.02 -11.70 8.88
N ALA A 69 -20.59 -12.06 7.74
CA ALA A 69 -22.00 -12.44 7.61
C ALA A 69 -22.13 -13.67 6.71
N PHE A 70 -23.10 -14.53 7.02
CA PHE A 70 -23.52 -15.62 6.15
C PHE A 70 -24.89 -15.29 5.58
N ALA A 71 -25.00 -15.24 4.27
CA ALA A 71 -26.23 -15.04 3.54
C ALA A 71 -26.14 -15.70 2.17
N ASP A 72 -27.25 -16.27 1.73
CA ASP A 72 -27.40 -16.88 0.38
C ASP A 72 -26.31 -17.92 0.05
N GLY A 73 -25.88 -18.70 1.05
CA GLY A 73 -24.84 -19.71 0.88
C GLY A 73 -23.40 -19.17 0.80
N VAL A 74 -23.18 -17.90 1.13
CA VAL A 74 -21.86 -17.27 1.07
C VAL A 74 -21.50 -16.65 2.43
N VAL A 75 -20.25 -16.85 2.87
CA VAL A 75 -19.69 -16.13 3.99
C VAL A 75 -18.90 -14.94 3.44
N THR A 76 -19.35 -13.73 3.74
CA THR A 76 -18.70 -12.49 3.31
C THR A 76 -18.02 -11.78 4.47
N ALA A 77 -16.77 -11.36 4.28
CA ALA A 77 -16.04 -10.49 5.18
C ALA A 77 -16.03 -9.08 4.60
N THR A 78 -16.68 -8.12 5.25
CA THR A 78 -16.85 -6.74 4.76
C THR A 78 -16.13 -5.78 5.68
N TYR A 79 -15.25 -4.94 5.12
CA TYR A 79 -14.61 -3.85 5.86
C TYR A 79 -15.57 -2.66 6.01
N GLY A 80 -15.58 -2.07 7.21
CA GLY A 80 -16.25 -0.80 7.45
C GLY A 80 -15.50 0.38 6.81
N THR A 81 -16.05 1.58 6.97
CA THR A 81 -15.43 2.80 6.44
C THR A 81 -14.06 3.03 7.09
N ALA A 82 -13.03 3.11 6.26
CA ALA A 82 -11.67 3.42 6.71
C ALA A 82 -11.56 4.89 7.19
N THR A 83 -10.79 5.11 8.25
CA THR A 83 -10.56 6.45 8.83
C THR A 83 -9.28 7.03 8.26
N PRO A 84 -9.30 8.23 7.66
CA PRO A 84 -8.07 8.90 7.22
C PRO A 84 -7.14 9.17 8.41
N LYS A 85 -5.85 8.92 8.25
CA LYS A 85 -4.84 9.36 9.21
C LYS A 85 -4.71 10.89 9.20
N PRO A 86 -4.20 11.51 10.28
CA PRO A 86 -3.99 12.95 10.32
C PRO A 86 -3.09 13.42 9.17
N HIS A 87 -3.62 14.25 8.27
CA HIS A 87 -2.89 14.66 7.07
C HIS A 87 -1.67 15.54 7.38
N ALA A 88 -1.66 16.24 8.52
CA ALA A 88 -0.51 17.03 8.95
C ALA A 88 0.72 16.14 9.22
N ASP A 89 0.52 15.00 9.88
CA ASP A 89 1.59 14.04 10.18
C ASP A 89 2.10 13.37 8.90
N LEU A 90 1.19 13.00 8.01
CA LEU A 90 1.53 12.44 6.71
C LEU A 90 2.33 13.41 5.82
N LYS A 91 2.03 14.72 5.86
CA LYS A 91 2.83 15.74 5.17
C LYS A 91 4.26 15.78 5.68
N ILE A 92 4.44 15.78 7.01
CA ILE A 92 5.76 15.79 7.64
C ILE A 92 6.56 14.56 7.19
N GLU A 93 5.94 13.38 7.22
CA GLU A 93 6.56 12.12 6.82
C GLU A 93 6.95 12.15 5.33
N LEU A 94 6.02 12.48 4.43
CA LEU A 94 6.26 12.54 3.00
C LEU A 94 7.36 13.56 2.62
N ILE A 95 7.40 14.73 3.26
CA ILE A 95 8.45 15.73 3.03
C ILE A 95 9.80 15.22 3.54
N LYS A 96 9.82 14.55 4.69
CA LYS A 96 11.04 13.94 5.23
C LYS A 96 11.61 12.89 4.28
N ASP A 97 10.76 11.98 3.79
CA ASP A 97 11.16 10.92 2.87
C ASP A 97 11.66 11.49 1.53
N LEU A 98 10.96 12.51 1.00
CA LEU A 98 11.39 13.22 -0.19
C LEU A 98 12.78 13.86 -0.01
N LYS A 99 13.01 14.55 1.11
CA LYS A 99 14.31 15.17 1.42
C LYS A 99 15.42 14.14 1.55
N GLN A 100 15.13 12.99 2.13
CA GLN A 100 16.10 11.89 2.23
C GLN A 100 16.48 11.37 0.84
N GLN A 101 15.50 11.07 -0.03
CA GLN A 101 15.75 10.62 -1.41
C GLN A 101 16.56 11.65 -2.21
N VAL A 102 16.24 12.93 -2.08
CA VAL A 102 17.01 14.02 -2.72
C VAL A 102 18.43 14.07 -2.21
N ALA A 103 18.64 13.95 -0.90
CA ALA A 103 19.98 13.94 -0.31
C ALA A 103 20.81 12.77 -0.84
N GLU A 104 20.24 11.58 -0.97
CA GLU A 104 20.90 10.40 -1.54
C GLU A 104 21.37 10.66 -2.98
N ILE A 105 20.48 11.20 -3.83
CA ILE A 105 20.82 11.52 -5.24
C ILE A 105 21.90 12.62 -5.32
N LEU A 106 21.78 13.68 -4.54
CA LEU A 106 22.76 14.78 -4.58
C LEU A 106 24.14 14.36 -4.04
N ASN A 107 24.17 13.47 -3.05
CA ASN A 107 25.40 12.97 -2.44
C ASN A 107 26.31 12.25 -3.46
N GLU A 108 25.74 11.58 -4.46
CA GLU A 108 26.50 10.93 -5.53
C GLU A 108 27.42 11.90 -6.30
N THR A 109 27.06 13.19 -6.31
CA THR A 109 27.77 14.24 -7.04
C THR A 109 28.42 15.30 -6.14
N ASP A 110 28.36 15.16 -4.81
CA ASP A 110 28.90 16.15 -3.86
C ASP A 110 30.42 16.27 -3.92
N TRP A 111 31.12 15.22 -4.32
CA TRP A 111 32.55 15.26 -4.53
C TRP A 111 32.98 16.29 -5.60
N TYR A 112 32.14 16.58 -6.61
CA TYR A 112 32.41 17.64 -7.57
C TYR A 112 32.45 19.04 -6.91
N ILE A 113 31.57 19.26 -5.92
CA ILE A 113 31.52 20.52 -5.16
C ILE A 113 32.79 20.66 -4.32
N THR A 114 33.16 19.59 -3.60
CA THR A 114 34.41 19.54 -2.80
C THR A 114 35.61 19.82 -3.67
N ARG A 115 35.78 19.09 -4.80
CA ARG A 115 36.87 19.30 -5.75
C ARG A 115 36.96 20.73 -6.30
N LYS A 116 35.81 21.34 -6.61
CA LYS A 116 35.76 22.74 -7.05
C LYS A 116 36.32 23.67 -5.98
N ASN A 117 35.92 23.45 -4.72
CA ASN A 117 36.35 24.32 -3.61
C ASN A 117 37.83 24.13 -3.25
N GLU A 118 38.37 22.90 -3.33
CA GLU A 118 39.76 22.59 -2.92
C GLU A 118 40.79 22.92 -4.02
N VAL A 119 40.46 22.61 -5.26
CA VAL A 119 41.42 22.69 -6.37
C VAL A 119 40.94 23.53 -7.55
N SER A 120 39.83 24.27 -7.37
CA SER A 120 39.25 25.19 -8.37
C SER A 120 38.88 24.52 -9.69
N THR A 121 38.71 23.19 -9.72
CA THR A 121 38.30 22.47 -10.93
C THR A 121 36.80 22.71 -11.17
N ALA A 122 36.43 23.17 -12.36
CA ALA A 122 35.04 23.45 -12.72
C ALA A 122 34.17 22.17 -12.66
N ILE A 123 32.92 22.33 -12.19
CA ILE A 123 31.93 21.27 -12.19
C ILE A 123 31.46 21.11 -13.65
N PRO A 124 31.38 19.86 -14.17
CA PRO A 124 30.80 19.63 -15.50
C PRO A 124 29.37 20.17 -15.58
N SER A 125 29.01 20.77 -16.71
CA SER A 125 27.68 21.37 -16.89
C SER A 125 26.54 20.37 -16.73
N ALA A 126 26.73 19.12 -17.18
CA ALA A 126 25.75 18.04 -16.99
C ALA A 126 25.43 17.80 -15.49
N ILE A 127 26.44 17.81 -14.62
CA ILE A 127 26.28 17.66 -13.15
C ILE A 127 25.52 18.85 -12.58
N THR A 128 25.86 20.09 -12.98
CA THR A 128 25.15 21.27 -12.51
C THR A 128 23.68 21.23 -12.93
N THR A 129 23.42 20.92 -14.21
CA THR A 129 22.04 20.81 -14.74
C THR A 129 21.24 19.73 -14.03
N HIS A 130 21.85 18.55 -13.80
CA HIS A 130 21.18 17.48 -13.06
C HIS A 130 20.82 17.90 -11.63
N ARG A 131 21.77 18.46 -10.88
CA ARG A 131 21.56 18.93 -9.51
C ARG A 131 20.45 19.99 -9.41
N ASP A 132 20.41 20.92 -10.37
CA ASP A 132 19.38 21.96 -10.45
C ASP A 132 18.01 21.35 -10.79
N ALA A 133 17.95 20.37 -11.69
CA ALA A 133 16.73 19.64 -12.01
C ALA A 133 16.17 18.89 -10.80
N VAL A 134 17.04 18.21 -10.01
CA VAL A 134 16.65 17.51 -8.78
C VAL A 134 16.06 18.49 -7.76
N ARG A 135 16.72 19.64 -7.51
CA ARG A 135 16.22 20.66 -6.56
C ARG A 135 14.92 21.30 -7.01
N THR A 136 14.78 21.59 -8.32
CA THR A 136 13.55 22.14 -8.90
C THR A 136 12.40 21.16 -8.72
N LYS A 137 12.64 19.87 -9.00
CA LYS A 137 11.63 18.83 -8.82
C LYS A 137 11.25 18.67 -7.34
N GLN A 138 12.24 18.66 -6.43
CA GLN A 138 12.00 18.65 -4.99
C GLN A 138 11.08 19.80 -4.55
N ALA A 139 11.38 21.03 -4.92
CA ALA A 139 10.58 22.20 -4.55
C ALA A 139 9.13 22.10 -5.05
N SER A 140 8.93 21.60 -6.28
CA SER A 140 7.61 21.34 -6.86
C SER A 140 6.84 20.29 -6.06
N MET A 141 7.49 19.18 -5.69
CA MET A 141 6.88 18.10 -4.91
C MET A 141 6.55 18.54 -3.49
N GLU A 142 7.44 19.25 -2.82
CA GLU A 142 7.19 19.84 -1.47
C GLU A 142 6.00 20.80 -1.50
N THR A 143 5.89 21.60 -2.54
CA THR A 143 4.75 22.51 -2.74
C THR A 143 3.45 21.74 -2.91
N ALA A 144 3.45 20.68 -3.73
CA ALA A 144 2.27 19.83 -3.93
C ALA A 144 1.82 19.16 -2.62
N ILE A 145 2.75 18.60 -1.84
CA ILE A 145 2.46 17.99 -0.55
C ILE A 145 1.90 19.02 0.43
N THR A 146 2.54 20.19 0.52
CA THR A 146 2.13 21.27 1.44
C THR A 146 0.73 21.76 1.14
N ASN A 147 0.37 21.91 -0.13
CA ASN A 147 -0.92 22.42 -0.59
C ASN A 147 -2.05 21.36 -0.54
N ALA A 148 -1.75 20.07 -0.36
CA ALA A 148 -2.78 19.05 -0.22
C ALA A 148 -3.69 19.37 0.98
N SER A 149 -5.01 19.43 0.75
CA SER A 149 -5.97 19.90 1.75
C SER A 149 -6.39 18.82 2.77
N ASN A 150 -6.18 17.56 2.44
CA ASN A 150 -6.61 16.42 3.25
C ASN A 150 -5.85 15.14 2.85
N THR A 151 -6.07 14.05 3.58
CA THR A 151 -5.43 12.75 3.34
C THR A 151 -5.76 12.14 1.96
N PRO A 152 -7.01 12.17 1.45
CA PRO A 152 -7.29 11.74 0.08
C PRO A 152 -6.51 12.53 -0.99
N ALA A 153 -6.31 13.83 -0.79
CA ALA A 153 -5.51 14.65 -1.70
C ALA A 153 -4.02 14.23 -1.69
N LEU A 154 -3.46 13.89 -0.51
CA LEU A 154 -2.11 13.33 -0.40
C LEU A 154 -1.99 11.98 -1.10
N GLU A 155 -2.96 11.09 -0.94
CA GLU A 155 -3.01 9.80 -1.62
C GLU A 155 -3.00 9.99 -3.14
N THR A 156 -3.82 10.91 -3.66
CA THR A 156 -3.89 11.22 -5.10
C THR A 156 -2.53 11.68 -5.66
N LEU A 157 -1.74 12.44 -4.90
CA LEU A 157 -0.41 12.87 -5.33
C LEU A 157 0.55 11.69 -5.57
N ASN A 158 0.37 10.58 -4.84
CA ASN A 158 1.18 9.37 -4.96
C ASN A 158 0.56 8.29 -5.86
N THR A 159 -0.66 8.49 -6.32
CA THR A 159 -1.36 7.51 -7.16
C THR A 159 -0.89 7.64 -8.60
N TYR A 160 -0.44 6.52 -9.18
CA TYR A 160 -0.09 6.46 -10.59
C TYR A 160 -1.36 6.54 -11.45
N THR A 161 -1.30 7.38 -12.47
CA THR A 161 -2.28 7.44 -13.56
C THR A 161 -1.60 7.09 -14.88
N THR A 162 -2.33 6.41 -15.76
CA THR A 162 -1.83 6.06 -17.09
C THR A 162 -2.49 6.97 -18.11
N THR A 163 -1.68 7.75 -18.82
CA THR A 163 -2.13 8.59 -19.94
C THR A 163 -1.31 8.21 -21.17
N ASP A 164 -1.97 7.80 -22.24
CA ASP A 164 -1.33 7.35 -23.50
C ASP A 164 -0.26 6.25 -23.30
N GLY A 165 -0.54 5.32 -22.37
CA GLY A 165 0.37 4.21 -22.03
C GLY A 165 1.53 4.59 -21.10
N VAL A 166 1.67 5.86 -20.73
CA VAL A 166 2.70 6.36 -19.82
C VAL A 166 2.14 6.46 -18.41
N GLN A 167 2.77 5.78 -17.46
CA GLN A 167 2.45 5.90 -16.04
C GLN A 167 3.15 7.12 -15.43
N SER A 168 2.37 7.97 -14.78
CA SER A 168 2.89 9.12 -14.05
C SER A 168 2.08 9.40 -12.79
N ARG A 169 2.67 10.13 -11.86
CA ARG A 169 2.00 10.63 -10.65
C ARG A 169 2.45 12.08 -10.39
N PRO A 170 1.64 12.91 -9.70
CA PRO A 170 2.01 14.30 -9.39
C PRO A 170 3.32 14.42 -8.59
N ILE A 171 3.51 13.57 -7.56
CA ILE A 171 4.80 13.39 -6.91
C ILE A 171 5.56 12.34 -7.73
N GLY A 172 6.09 12.77 -8.90
CA GLY A 172 6.77 11.88 -9.84
C GLY A 172 8.17 11.48 -9.40
N GLU A 173 8.86 10.76 -10.28
CA GLU A 173 10.23 10.34 -10.01
C GLU A 173 11.19 11.55 -10.02
N LEU A 174 12.20 11.50 -9.14
CA LEU A 174 13.30 12.46 -9.16
C LEU A 174 14.19 12.20 -10.39
N PRO A 175 14.73 13.26 -11.02
CA PRO A 175 15.64 13.10 -12.16
C PRO A 175 16.84 12.22 -11.77
N ARG A 176 17.24 11.34 -12.68
CA ARG A 176 18.48 10.55 -12.56
C ARG A 176 19.55 11.14 -13.46
N LEU A 177 20.82 10.98 -13.04
CA LEU A 177 21.94 11.33 -13.89
C LEU A 177 22.04 10.27 -15.00
N GLU A 178 21.90 10.70 -16.24
CA GLU A 178 22.15 9.81 -17.39
C GLU A 178 23.66 9.55 -17.51
N SER A 179 24.02 8.29 -17.66
CA SER A 179 25.40 7.82 -17.79
C SER A 179 25.98 8.05 -19.19
#